data_218d21616a546259a809c7c2eb9ddd01
#
_entry.id   218d21616a546259a809c7c2eb9ddd01
#
_cell.length_a   1.000
_cell.length_b   1.000
_cell.length_c   1.000
_cell.angle_alpha   90.00
_cell.angle_beta   90.00
_cell.angle_gamma   90.00
#
_symmetry.space_group_name_H-M   'P 1'
#
loop_
_entity.id
_entity.type
_entity.pdbx_description
1 polymer ?
#
loop_
_entity_poly.entity_id
_entity_poly.type
_entity_poly.pdbx_seq_one_letter_code
_entity_poly.pdbx_strand_id
1 'polypeptide(L)'
;TGKGAGKATPFAVVLASIGVFAMGWIVAQYAKRIHAAGSLYDYVSNGFGVRIGAVAGWLYYGATTVLASAIAVLIGGLIHDILLLEFGFDAIPYWVYNVVFVGLVFLVMWSGVQISTRVQLSLALVSAVVILIFLLYVIMQAPTQDLSAFTPGAADQGWSGILFGVLYGVLIFVGFETA
;
A
#
# COMPACT_ATOMS: atom_id res chain seq x y z
N THR A 1 -16.79 -11.84 -11.21
CA THR A 1 -17.86 -10.93 -10.81
C THR A 1 -17.51 -10.33 -9.47
N GLY A 2 -16.91 -9.14 -9.49
CA GLY A 2 -16.35 -8.50 -8.32
C GLY A 2 -17.42 -8.14 -7.29
N LYS A 3 -17.33 -8.78 -6.14
CA LYS A 3 -17.96 -8.30 -4.92
C LYS A 3 -17.17 -7.09 -4.44
N GLY A 4 -17.39 -5.92 -5.02
CA GLY A 4 -16.69 -4.71 -4.66
C GLY A 4 -17.61 -3.49 -4.76
N ALA A 5 -17.06 -2.31 -4.51
CA ALA A 5 -17.80 -1.06 -4.58
C ALA A 5 -18.26 -0.69 -6.01
N GLY A 6 -17.80 -1.41 -7.05
CA GLY A 6 -18.15 -1.13 -8.44
C GLY A 6 -17.82 0.31 -8.81
N LYS A 7 -18.78 1.05 -9.36
CA LYS A 7 -18.62 2.47 -9.71
C LYS A 7 -18.37 3.37 -8.50
N ALA A 8 -18.79 2.97 -7.28
CA ALA A 8 -18.52 3.70 -6.04
C ALA A 8 -17.14 3.44 -5.43
N THR A 9 -16.21 2.80 -6.15
CA THR A 9 -14.81 2.57 -5.68
C THR A 9 -14.13 3.87 -5.19
N PRO A 10 -14.22 5.03 -5.88
CA PRO A 10 -13.65 6.26 -5.38
C PRO A 10 -14.18 6.68 -4.01
N PHE A 11 -15.49 6.53 -3.79
CA PHE A 11 -16.13 6.81 -2.52
C PHE A 11 -15.62 5.88 -1.40
N ALA A 12 -15.48 4.57 -1.69
CA ALA A 12 -14.94 3.61 -0.75
C ALA A 12 -13.47 3.92 -0.37
N VAL A 13 -12.64 4.33 -1.34
CA VAL A 13 -11.25 4.73 -1.10
C VAL A 13 -11.17 5.99 -0.24
N VAL A 14 -12.05 6.98 -0.44
CA VAL A 14 -12.13 8.18 0.41
C VAL A 14 -12.48 7.79 1.84
N LEU A 15 -13.46 6.92 2.05
CA LEU A 15 -13.81 6.43 3.39
C LEU A 15 -12.65 5.66 4.05
N ALA A 16 -11.97 4.79 3.28
CA ALA A 16 -10.79 4.07 3.75
C ALA A 16 -9.68 5.04 4.16
N SER A 17 -9.40 6.06 3.35
CA SER A 17 -8.36 7.05 3.64
C SER A 17 -8.64 7.84 4.93
N ILE A 18 -9.89 8.22 5.19
CA ILE A 18 -10.26 8.89 6.46
C ILE A 18 -9.91 8.00 7.66
N GLY A 19 -10.26 6.71 7.60
CA GLY A 19 -9.93 5.75 8.66
C GLY A 19 -8.42 5.59 8.85
N VAL A 20 -7.69 5.45 7.75
CA VAL A 20 -6.22 5.31 7.78
C VAL A 20 -5.52 6.57 8.29
N PHE A 21 -5.97 7.76 7.89
CA PHE A 21 -5.44 9.01 8.43
C PHE A 21 -5.67 9.15 9.93
N ALA A 22 -6.84 8.74 10.44
CA ALA A 22 -7.11 8.71 11.88
C ALA A 22 -6.15 7.76 12.61
N MET A 23 -5.91 6.57 12.06
CA MET A 23 -4.92 5.62 12.59
C MET A 23 -3.50 6.19 12.54
N GLY A 24 -3.11 6.78 11.41
CA GLY A 24 -1.82 7.45 11.24
C GLY A 24 -1.58 8.57 12.24
N TRP A 25 -2.62 9.34 12.54
CA TRP A 25 -2.55 10.37 13.58
C TRP A 25 -2.25 9.78 14.96
N ILE A 26 -2.91 8.67 15.32
CA ILE A 26 -2.67 7.96 16.57
C ILE A 26 -1.21 7.47 16.64
N VAL A 27 -0.74 6.79 15.59
CA VAL A 27 0.65 6.29 15.49
C VAL A 27 1.65 7.45 15.62
N ALA A 28 1.41 8.57 14.94
CA ALA A 28 2.26 9.75 15.03
C ALA A 28 2.32 10.35 16.44
N GLN A 29 1.22 10.31 17.22
CA GLN A 29 1.21 10.75 18.62
C GLN A 29 2.03 9.81 19.52
N TYR A 30 1.97 8.51 19.28
CA TYR A 30 2.81 7.53 19.98
C TYR A 30 4.28 7.71 19.63
N ALA A 31 4.62 7.85 18.35
CA ALA A 31 6.00 8.05 17.87
C ALA A 31 6.67 9.30 18.48
N LYS A 32 5.90 10.38 18.75
CA LYS A 32 6.41 11.57 19.43
C LYS A 32 6.77 11.35 20.89
N ARG A 33 6.16 10.37 21.54
CA ARG A 33 6.31 10.11 22.98
C ARG A 33 7.21 8.93 23.29
N ILE A 34 7.25 7.93 22.41
CA ILE A 34 7.96 6.67 22.58
C ILE A 34 9.01 6.58 21.49
N HIS A 35 10.25 6.90 21.83
CA HIS A 35 11.41 6.82 20.93
C HIS A 35 12.01 5.42 21.01
N ALA A 36 11.32 4.42 20.51
CA ALA A 36 11.76 3.03 20.54
C ALA A 36 11.73 2.41 19.14
N ALA A 37 12.68 1.54 18.86
CA ALA A 37 12.87 0.91 17.55
C ALA A 37 11.83 -0.19 17.25
N GLY A 38 11.03 -0.59 18.22
CA GLY A 38 10.07 -1.69 18.10
C GLY A 38 8.71 -1.32 17.50
N SER A 39 8.52 -0.04 17.10
CA SER A 39 7.30 0.44 16.45
C SER A 39 6.03 -0.06 17.18
N LEU A 40 5.14 -0.77 16.47
CA LEU A 40 3.87 -1.26 17.00
C LEU A 40 4.02 -2.12 18.26
N TYR A 41 5.09 -2.94 18.36
CA TYR A 41 5.38 -3.74 19.56
C TYR A 41 5.51 -2.85 20.79
N ASP A 42 6.30 -1.77 20.68
CA ASP A 42 6.55 -0.88 21.81
C ASP A 42 5.31 -0.07 22.19
N TYR A 43 4.53 0.37 21.20
CA TYR A 43 3.28 1.10 21.46
C TYR A 43 2.25 0.25 22.20
N VAL A 44 2.07 -1.00 21.75
CA VAL A 44 1.14 -1.95 22.40
C VAL A 44 1.66 -2.37 23.76
N SER A 45 2.97 -2.61 23.90
CA SER A 45 3.59 -2.99 25.18
C SER A 45 3.42 -1.92 26.24
N ASN A 46 3.52 -0.64 25.87
CA ASN A 46 3.32 0.49 26.78
C ASN A 46 1.85 0.63 27.23
N GLY A 47 0.88 0.28 26.37
CA GLY A 47 -0.55 0.42 26.70
C GLY A 47 -1.13 -0.81 27.41
N PHE A 48 -0.75 -2.01 26.98
CA PHE A 48 -1.40 -3.28 27.35
C PHE A 48 -0.43 -4.28 28.01
N GLY A 49 0.81 -3.92 28.19
CA GLY A 49 1.85 -4.75 28.77
C GLY A 49 2.59 -5.63 27.77
N VAL A 50 3.78 -6.09 28.19
CA VAL A 50 4.75 -6.79 27.32
C VAL A 50 4.22 -8.07 26.69
N ARG A 51 3.36 -8.82 27.39
CA ARG A 51 2.81 -10.08 26.84
C ARG A 51 1.91 -9.84 25.63
N ILE A 52 1.02 -8.85 25.72
CA ILE A 52 0.12 -8.48 24.62
C ILE A 52 0.93 -7.83 23.50
N GLY A 53 1.91 -6.99 23.84
CA GLY A 53 2.82 -6.41 22.87
C GLY A 53 3.61 -7.46 22.08
N ALA A 54 4.09 -8.52 22.75
CA ALA A 54 4.81 -9.61 22.06
C ALA A 54 3.91 -10.33 21.05
N VAL A 55 2.67 -10.63 21.39
CA VAL A 55 1.71 -11.24 20.46
C VAL A 55 1.42 -10.30 19.28
N ALA A 56 1.18 -9.02 19.55
CA ALA A 56 0.94 -8.01 18.50
C ALA A 56 2.15 -7.88 17.57
N GLY A 57 3.37 -7.84 18.11
CA GLY A 57 4.61 -7.78 17.33
C GLY A 57 4.81 -9.02 16.44
N TRP A 58 4.53 -10.21 16.95
CA TRP A 58 4.58 -11.44 16.15
C TRP A 58 3.56 -11.46 15.01
N LEU A 59 2.31 -11.09 15.29
CA LEU A 59 1.26 -11.01 14.27
C LEU A 59 1.60 -9.98 13.21
N TYR A 60 2.12 -8.83 13.62
CA TYR A 60 2.54 -7.77 12.72
C TYR A 60 3.71 -8.21 11.82
N TYR A 61 4.73 -8.84 12.40
CA TYR A 61 5.85 -9.39 11.64
C TYR A 61 5.39 -10.43 10.61
N GLY A 62 4.52 -11.36 11.01
CA GLY A 62 3.97 -12.35 10.11
C GLY A 62 3.16 -11.72 8.95
N ALA A 63 2.27 -10.77 9.28
CA ALA A 63 1.45 -10.08 8.29
C ALA A 63 2.30 -9.29 7.28
N THR A 64 3.28 -8.51 7.76
CA THR A 64 4.16 -7.73 6.89
C THR A 64 5.06 -8.60 6.00
N THR A 65 5.54 -9.74 6.52
CA THR A 65 6.35 -10.70 5.74
C THR A 65 5.53 -11.31 4.60
N VAL A 66 4.30 -11.75 4.88
CA VAL A 66 3.41 -12.29 3.84
C VAL A 66 3.07 -11.22 2.81
N LEU A 67 2.74 -10.02 3.25
CA LEU A 67 2.41 -8.91 2.36
C LEU A 67 3.60 -8.51 1.47
N ALA A 68 4.79 -8.39 2.03
CA ALA A 68 6.01 -8.08 1.28
C ALA A 68 6.30 -9.14 0.21
N SER A 69 6.13 -10.42 0.55
CA SER A 69 6.29 -11.52 -0.38
C SER A 69 5.27 -11.46 -1.53
N ALA A 70 4.00 -11.18 -1.21
CA ALA A 70 2.95 -11.03 -2.21
C ALA A 70 3.24 -9.86 -3.16
N ILE A 71 3.67 -8.71 -2.63
CA ILE A 71 4.04 -7.53 -3.44
C ILE A 71 5.23 -7.86 -4.36
N ALA A 72 6.26 -8.56 -3.85
CA ALA A 72 7.40 -8.96 -4.67
C ALA A 72 6.98 -9.82 -5.86
N VAL A 73 6.08 -10.80 -5.65
CA VAL A 73 5.53 -11.63 -6.73
C VAL A 73 4.74 -10.81 -7.73
N LEU A 74 3.90 -9.88 -7.26
CA LEU A 74 3.12 -9.00 -8.13
C LEU A 74 4.01 -8.10 -9.00
N ILE A 75 5.08 -7.54 -8.46
CA ILE A 75 6.01 -6.68 -9.21
C ILE A 75 6.68 -7.46 -10.34
N GLY A 76 7.16 -8.67 -10.07
CA GLY A 76 7.79 -9.50 -11.10
C GLY A 76 6.81 -9.90 -12.21
N GLY A 77 5.55 -10.22 -11.84
CA GLY A 77 4.49 -10.47 -12.82
C GLY A 77 4.21 -9.24 -13.69
N LEU A 78 4.05 -8.06 -13.07
CA LEU A 78 3.83 -6.81 -13.81
C LEU A 78 4.97 -6.48 -14.78
N ILE A 79 6.22 -6.67 -14.38
CA ILE A 79 7.37 -6.44 -15.27
C ILE A 79 7.31 -7.39 -16.46
N HIS A 80 7.05 -8.68 -16.22
CA HIS A 80 6.89 -9.66 -17.27
C HIS A 80 5.77 -9.29 -18.25
N ASP A 81 4.58 -8.94 -17.73
CA ASP A 81 3.41 -8.59 -18.55
C ASP A 81 3.65 -7.33 -19.38
N ILE A 82 4.31 -6.30 -18.82
CA ILE A 82 4.67 -5.09 -19.57
C ILE A 82 5.65 -5.44 -20.72
N LEU A 83 6.67 -6.24 -20.45
CA LEU A 83 7.64 -6.61 -21.47
C LEU A 83 7.00 -7.47 -22.58
N LEU A 84 6.08 -8.34 -22.21
CA LEU A 84 5.34 -9.17 -23.16
C LEU A 84 4.40 -8.31 -24.03
N LEU A 85 3.59 -7.43 -23.40
CA LEU A 85 2.56 -6.68 -24.12
C LEU A 85 3.13 -5.54 -24.98
N GLU A 86 4.14 -4.82 -24.46
CA GLU A 86 4.68 -3.64 -25.15
C GLU A 86 5.82 -4.00 -26.12
N PHE A 87 6.61 -5.00 -25.79
CA PHE A 87 7.82 -5.35 -26.56
C PHE A 87 7.76 -6.75 -27.20
N GLY A 88 6.73 -7.54 -26.93
CA GLY A 88 6.63 -8.92 -27.41
C GLY A 88 7.71 -9.85 -26.85
N PHE A 89 8.33 -9.49 -25.72
CA PHE A 89 9.46 -10.20 -25.14
C PHE A 89 8.99 -11.22 -24.10
N ASP A 90 9.06 -12.50 -24.44
CA ASP A 90 8.65 -13.65 -23.61
C ASP A 90 9.82 -14.63 -23.35
N ALA A 91 11.07 -14.17 -23.51
CA ALA A 91 12.22 -15.06 -23.40
C ALA A 91 12.60 -15.41 -21.96
N ILE A 92 12.14 -14.64 -20.97
CA ILE A 92 12.52 -14.79 -19.56
C ILE A 92 11.29 -15.14 -18.73
N PRO A 93 11.31 -16.26 -17.98
CA PRO A 93 10.21 -16.63 -17.09
C PRO A 93 9.99 -15.57 -16.00
N TYR A 94 8.73 -15.33 -15.60
CA TYR A 94 8.34 -14.30 -14.62
C TYR A 94 9.08 -14.41 -13.26
N TRP A 95 9.41 -15.60 -12.82
CA TRP A 95 10.12 -15.81 -11.55
C TRP A 95 11.54 -15.22 -11.54
N VAL A 96 12.19 -15.09 -12.70
CA VAL A 96 13.52 -14.46 -12.80
C VAL A 96 13.43 -12.97 -12.42
N TYR A 97 12.39 -12.28 -12.88
CA TYR A 97 12.15 -10.88 -12.51
C TYR A 97 11.94 -10.73 -11.00
N ASN A 98 11.23 -11.68 -10.37
CA ASN A 98 11.07 -11.71 -8.91
C ASN A 98 12.41 -11.86 -8.19
N VAL A 99 13.25 -12.79 -8.62
CA VAL A 99 14.59 -13.02 -8.02
C VAL A 99 15.47 -11.79 -8.18
N VAL A 100 15.48 -11.17 -9.36
CA VAL A 100 16.24 -9.94 -9.62
C VAL A 100 15.74 -8.79 -8.74
N PHE A 101 14.41 -8.60 -8.67
CA PHE A 101 13.81 -7.56 -7.84
C PHE A 101 14.17 -7.75 -6.36
N VAL A 102 13.98 -8.94 -5.81
CA VAL A 102 14.33 -9.24 -4.41
C VAL A 102 15.84 -9.08 -4.16
N GLY A 103 16.67 -9.49 -5.12
CA GLY A 103 18.11 -9.29 -5.07
C GLY A 103 18.52 -7.81 -5.01
N LEU A 104 17.88 -6.96 -5.82
CA LEU A 104 18.11 -5.52 -5.79
C LEU A 104 17.68 -4.90 -4.45
N VAL A 105 16.51 -5.28 -3.94
CA VAL A 105 16.05 -4.83 -2.61
C VAL A 105 17.03 -5.25 -1.53
N PHE A 106 17.51 -6.50 -1.56
CA PHE A 106 18.52 -7.01 -0.62
C PHE A 106 19.80 -6.19 -0.68
N LEU A 107 20.32 -5.89 -1.87
CA LEU A 107 21.53 -5.08 -2.04
C LEU A 107 21.36 -3.66 -1.47
N VAL A 108 20.19 -3.03 -1.70
CA VAL A 108 19.89 -1.72 -1.13
C VAL A 108 19.84 -1.78 0.40
N MET A 109 19.21 -2.80 0.96
CA MET A 109 19.15 -2.99 2.43
C MET A 109 20.51 -3.30 3.03
N TRP A 110 21.36 -4.06 2.32
CA TRP A 110 22.72 -4.35 2.75
C TRP A 110 23.59 -3.08 2.85
N SER A 111 23.28 -2.07 2.03
CA SER A 111 23.97 -0.77 2.05
C SER A 111 23.71 0.07 3.32
N GLY A 112 22.80 -0.39 4.19
CA GLY A 112 22.49 0.22 5.46
C GLY A 112 21.18 1.03 5.47
N VAL A 113 20.63 1.19 6.68
CA VAL A 113 19.31 1.79 6.90
C VAL A 113 19.17 3.21 6.31
N GLN A 114 20.20 4.03 6.43
CA GLN A 114 20.16 5.42 5.93
C GLN A 114 20.04 5.49 4.41
N ILE A 115 20.76 4.62 3.69
CA ILE A 115 20.71 4.56 2.22
C ILE A 115 19.37 4.01 1.79
N SER A 116 18.90 2.93 2.43
CA SER A 116 17.60 2.34 2.18
C SER A 116 16.46 3.36 2.34
N THR A 117 16.45 4.14 3.43
CA THR A 117 15.44 5.17 3.67
C THR A 117 15.49 6.29 2.63
N ARG A 118 16.67 6.73 2.23
CA ARG A 118 16.82 7.74 1.16
C ARG A 118 16.29 7.25 -0.18
N VAL A 119 16.60 6.00 -0.54
CA VAL A 119 16.09 5.37 -1.76
C VAL A 119 14.56 5.28 -1.71
N GLN A 120 13.98 4.82 -0.60
CA GLN A 120 12.53 4.74 -0.43
C GLN A 120 11.86 6.10 -0.57
N LEU A 121 12.36 7.14 0.10
CA LEU A 121 11.83 8.50 0.01
C LEU A 121 11.95 9.07 -1.40
N SER A 122 13.07 8.85 -2.08
CA SER A 122 13.26 9.31 -3.45
C SER A 122 12.28 8.62 -4.41
N LEU A 123 12.11 7.31 -4.30
CA LEU A 123 11.16 6.55 -5.10
C LEU A 123 9.72 6.97 -4.81
N ALA A 124 9.37 7.18 -3.55
CA ALA A 124 8.04 7.66 -3.15
C ALA A 124 7.74 9.05 -3.74
N LEU A 125 8.71 9.96 -3.70
CA LEU A 125 8.56 11.30 -4.28
C LEU A 125 8.39 11.24 -5.81
N VAL A 126 9.22 10.47 -6.50
CA VAL A 126 9.11 10.27 -7.95
C VAL A 126 7.76 9.65 -8.30
N SER A 127 7.33 8.62 -7.60
CA SER A 127 6.03 7.98 -7.82
C SER A 127 4.88 8.96 -7.60
N ALA A 128 4.93 9.77 -6.54
CA ALA A 128 3.91 10.77 -6.26
C ALA A 128 3.82 11.81 -7.38
N VAL A 129 4.95 12.30 -7.89
CA VAL A 129 4.99 13.26 -9.01
C VAL A 129 4.41 12.63 -10.27
N VAL A 130 4.81 11.41 -10.62
CA VAL A 130 4.28 10.70 -11.82
C VAL A 130 2.76 10.51 -11.71
N ILE A 131 2.27 10.06 -10.54
CA ILE A 131 0.83 9.89 -10.30
C ILE A 131 0.08 11.22 -10.42
N LEU A 132 0.62 12.32 -9.86
CA LEU A 132 0.01 13.65 -9.96
C LEU A 132 -0.07 14.13 -11.41
N ILE A 133 1.00 13.96 -12.19
CA ILE A 133 1.01 14.32 -13.62
C ILE A 133 -0.05 13.49 -14.36
N PHE A 134 -0.10 12.19 -14.12
CA PHE A 134 -1.08 11.31 -14.74
C PHE A 134 -2.53 11.70 -14.37
N LEU A 135 -2.80 11.99 -13.10
CA LEU A 135 -4.11 12.43 -12.65
C LEU A 135 -4.52 13.75 -13.30
N LEU A 136 -3.61 14.72 -13.36
CA LEU A 136 -3.87 16.00 -14.05
C LEU A 136 -4.16 15.78 -15.53
N TYR A 137 -3.39 14.93 -16.19
CA TYR A 137 -3.63 14.59 -17.60
C TYR A 137 -5.02 13.98 -17.80
N VAL A 138 -5.41 13.01 -16.97
CA VAL A 138 -6.73 12.36 -17.05
C VAL A 138 -7.86 13.37 -16.79
N ILE A 139 -7.72 14.25 -15.80
CA ILE A 139 -8.72 15.30 -15.50
C ILE A 139 -8.89 16.26 -16.68
N MET A 140 -7.78 16.64 -17.34
CA MET A 140 -7.83 17.54 -18.51
C MET A 140 -8.45 16.87 -19.73
N GLN A 141 -8.36 15.56 -19.88
CA GLN A 141 -8.92 14.81 -20.99
C GLN A 141 -10.39 14.38 -20.76
N ALA A 142 -10.86 14.40 -19.53
CA ALA A 142 -12.20 13.97 -19.21
C ALA A 142 -13.24 15.00 -19.72
N PRO A 143 -14.12 14.64 -20.66
CA PRO A 143 -15.07 15.58 -21.25
C PRO A 143 -16.17 16.02 -20.27
N THR A 144 -16.47 15.20 -19.29
CA THR A 144 -17.42 15.48 -18.21
C THR A 144 -16.93 14.87 -16.89
N GLN A 145 -17.01 15.66 -15.83
CA GLN A 145 -16.68 15.21 -14.47
C GLN A 145 -17.94 14.59 -13.85
N ASP A 146 -18.07 13.28 -13.91
CA ASP A 146 -19.17 12.57 -13.25
C ASP A 146 -18.83 12.29 -11.79
N LEU A 147 -19.34 13.13 -10.89
CA LEU A 147 -19.15 12.96 -9.45
C LEU A 147 -20.09 11.93 -8.82
N SER A 148 -20.96 11.30 -9.60
CA SER A 148 -21.88 10.26 -9.10
C SER A 148 -21.13 9.09 -8.44
N ALA A 149 -19.91 8.78 -8.90
CA ALA A 149 -19.03 7.77 -8.34
C ALA A 149 -18.63 8.03 -6.87
N PHE A 150 -18.77 9.26 -6.40
CA PHE A 150 -18.53 9.62 -4.99
C PHE A 150 -19.79 9.55 -4.12
N THR A 151 -20.87 8.97 -4.63
CA THR A 151 -22.12 8.78 -3.89
C THR A 151 -22.37 7.32 -3.55
N PRO A 152 -23.01 7.02 -2.40
CA PRO A 152 -23.37 5.64 -2.05
C PRO A 152 -24.30 4.97 -3.07
N GLY A 153 -25.09 5.76 -3.81
CA GLY A 153 -26.03 5.26 -4.82
C GLY A 153 -25.37 4.68 -6.07
N ALA A 154 -24.09 4.95 -6.31
CA ALA A 154 -23.34 4.39 -7.43
C ALA A 154 -22.85 2.94 -7.18
N ALA A 155 -23.03 2.41 -5.97
CA ALA A 155 -22.61 1.05 -5.63
C ALA A 155 -23.63 0.01 -6.08
N ASP A 156 -23.26 -0.91 -6.95
CA ASP A 156 -24.12 -1.98 -7.47
C ASP A 156 -24.71 -2.87 -6.35
N GLN A 157 -23.97 -3.02 -5.24
CA GLN A 157 -24.37 -3.83 -4.07
C GLN A 157 -24.68 -2.97 -2.82
N GLY A 158 -24.95 -1.69 -3.01
CA GLY A 158 -25.23 -0.77 -1.91
C GLY A 158 -24.10 -0.72 -0.87
N TRP A 159 -24.45 -0.55 0.39
CA TRP A 159 -23.48 -0.42 1.50
C TRP A 159 -22.56 -1.64 1.68
N SER A 160 -23.04 -2.84 1.38
CA SER A 160 -22.22 -4.06 1.45
C SER A 160 -21.03 -3.99 0.49
N GLY A 161 -21.25 -3.56 -0.76
CA GLY A 161 -20.19 -3.36 -1.74
C GLY A 161 -19.20 -2.26 -1.33
N ILE A 162 -19.72 -1.15 -0.76
CA ILE A 162 -18.89 -0.06 -0.25
C ILE A 162 -17.98 -0.54 0.88
N LEU A 163 -18.51 -1.28 1.86
CA LEU A 163 -17.72 -1.82 2.98
C LEU A 163 -16.63 -2.79 2.50
N PHE A 164 -16.93 -3.64 1.51
CA PHE A 164 -15.90 -4.45 0.85
C PHE A 164 -14.84 -3.57 0.16
N GLY A 165 -15.26 -2.52 -0.53
CA GLY A 165 -14.33 -1.56 -1.14
C GLY A 165 -13.46 -0.85 -0.11
N VAL A 166 -14.02 -0.47 1.04
CA VAL A 166 -13.26 0.12 2.17
C VAL A 166 -12.23 -0.87 2.70
N LEU A 167 -12.61 -2.14 2.89
CA LEU A 167 -11.69 -3.19 3.37
C LEU A 167 -10.46 -3.31 2.44
N TYR A 168 -10.69 -3.39 1.13
CA TYR A 168 -9.58 -3.42 0.16
C TYR A 168 -8.86 -2.08 0.07
N GLY A 169 -9.57 -0.97 0.21
CA GLY A 169 -9.00 0.38 0.25
C GLY A 169 -8.00 0.53 1.39
N VAL A 170 -8.31 0.00 2.59
CA VAL A 170 -7.36 0.03 3.72
C VAL A 170 -6.08 -0.73 3.40
N LEU A 171 -6.16 -1.86 2.66
CA LEU A 171 -4.96 -2.63 2.27
C LEU A 171 -4.01 -1.84 1.35
N ILE A 172 -4.52 -0.90 0.56
CA ILE A 172 -3.69 -0.04 -0.30
C ILE A 172 -2.78 0.87 0.54
N PHE A 173 -3.22 1.23 1.74
CA PHE A 173 -2.50 2.11 2.65
C PHE A 173 -1.62 1.37 3.66
N VAL A 174 -1.58 0.04 3.65
CA VAL A 174 -0.73 -0.75 4.57
C VAL A 174 0.74 -0.42 4.32
N GLY A 175 1.48 -0.23 5.40
CA GLY A 175 2.90 0.06 5.39
C GLY A 175 3.27 1.47 5.90
N PHE A 176 2.32 2.40 6.01
CA PHE A 176 2.59 3.74 6.55
C PHE A 176 3.04 3.70 8.02
N GLU A 177 2.64 2.67 8.75
CA GLU A 177 2.96 2.44 10.16
C GLU A 177 4.39 1.92 10.36
N THR A 178 5.09 1.56 9.29
CA THR A 178 6.48 1.05 9.35
C THR A 178 7.54 2.14 9.28
N ALA A 179 7.13 3.37 9.03
CA ALA A 179 8.01 4.52 8.82
C ALA A 179 8.52 5.16 10.13
#